data_a04ca04853b509724b1449510e99208b
#
_entry.id   a04ca04853b509724b1449510e99208b
#
_cell.length_a   1.000
_cell.length_b   1.000
_cell.length_c   1.000
_cell.angle_alpha   90.00
_cell.angle_beta   90.00
_cell.angle_gamma   90.00
#
_symmetry.space_group_name_H-M   'P 1'
#
loop_
_entity.id
_entity.type
_entity.pdbx_description
1 polymer ?
#
loop_
_entity_poly.entity_id
_entity_poly.type
_entity_poly.pdbx_seq_one_letter_code
_entity_poly.pdbx_strand_id
1 'polypeptide(L)'
;MSVLKIDRNFVFKFTDLGIDYRFVPEITRLVDRQRVEDLGDGQYKHVYEIFDLVVVQGIEVSENYTVDTSDPNQKFLISNSNVDTSTLRVLIRENLESSYYEEFKINSDTMRLSDITKAYFLQESNDEKYEVLFGDGVLG
;
A
#
# COMPACT_ATOMS: atom_id res chain seq x y z
N MET A 1 14.25 10.89 -22.05
CA MET A 1 13.89 11.58 -20.81
C MET A 1 14.27 10.69 -19.64
N SER A 2 15.01 11.19 -18.68
CA SER A 2 15.38 10.38 -17.51
C SER A 2 14.39 10.67 -16.38
N VAL A 3 13.66 9.67 -15.98
CA VAL A 3 12.64 9.76 -14.90
C VAL A 3 13.13 8.92 -13.73
N LEU A 4 13.08 9.48 -12.55
CA LEU A 4 13.29 8.78 -11.29
C LEU A 4 11.93 8.32 -10.75
N LYS A 5 11.81 7.03 -10.45
CA LYS A 5 10.64 6.47 -9.78
C LYS A 5 10.93 6.30 -8.30
N ILE A 6 10.10 6.91 -7.46
CA ILE A 6 10.08 6.68 -6.01
C ILE A 6 8.83 5.86 -5.72
N ASP A 7 9.04 4.58 -5.49
CA ASP A 7 7.95 3.66 -5.17
C ASP A 7 7.40 3.90 -3.77
N ARG A 8 6.13 3.61 -3.55
CA ARG A 8 5.48 3.74 -2.24
C ARG A 8 6.11 2.85 -1.16
N ASN A 9 6.83 1.80 -1.52
CA ASN A 9 7.57 0.95 -0.59
C ASN A 9 9.04 1.39 -0.40
N PHE A 10 9.45 2.51 -1.01
CA PHE A 10 10.80 3.05 -0.80
C PHE A 10 10.93 3.56 0.62
N VAL A 11 11.97 3.11 1.34
CA VAL A 11 12.17 3.47 2.74
C VAL A 11 13.18 4.59 2.86
N PHE A 12 12.73 5.73 3.34
CA PHE A 12 13.60 6.80 3.83
C PHE A 12 13.97 6.51 5.28
N LYS A 13 15.25 6.63 5.61
CA LYS A 13 15.74 6.49 6.97
C LYS A 13 16.25 7.83 7.48
N PHE A 14 15.92 8.11 8.71
CA PHE A 14 16.44 9.24 9.46
C PHE A 14 16.87 8.76 10.84
N THR A 15 18.08 9.11 11.27
CA THR A 15 18.60 8.75 12.61
C THR A 15 18.74 10.02 13.44
N ASP A 16 18.09 10.05 14.60
CA ASP A 16 18.21 11.12 15.57
C ASP A 16 18.45 10.54 16.98
N LEU A 17 19.44 11.07 17.69
CA LEU A 17 19.84 10.60 19.03
C LEU A 17 20.00 9.07 19.16
N GLY A 18 20.44 8.41 18.09
CA GLY A 18 20.61 6.95 18.05
C GLY A 18 19.33 6.15 17.81
N ILE A 19 18.22 6.83 17.52
CA ILE A 19 16.95 6.21 17.15
C ILE A 19 16.77 6.30 15.63
N ASP A 20 16.48 5.17 15.01
CA ASP A 20 16.22 5.07 13.58
C ASP A 20 14.72 5.21 13.32
N TYR A 21 14.38 6.22 12.52
CA TYR A 21 13.03 6.44 12.00
C TYR A 21 12.96 5.98 10.55
N ARG A 22 11.88 5.35 10.19
CA ARG A 22 11.61 4.89 8.82
C ARG A 22 10.33 5.53 8.32
N PHE A 23 10.36 5.99 7.07
CA PHE A 23 9.23 6.62 6.40
C PHE A 23 9.07 6.03 5.01
N VAL A 24 7.84 5.84 4.60
CA VAL A 24 7.50 5.39 3.25
C VAL A 24 6.60 6.40 2.56
N PRO A 25 6.73 6.60 1.22
CA PRO A 25 5.81 7.46 0.49
C PRO A 25 4.39 6.90 0.52
N GLU A 26 3.41 7.78 0.67
CA GLU A 26 2.00 7.40 0.61
C GLU A 26 1.62 6.88 -0.79
N ILE A 27 2.19 7.47 -1.82
CA ILE A 27 1.96 7.11 -3.22
C ILE A 27 3.30 7.02 -3.99
N THR A 28 3.32 6.20 -5.03
CA THR A 28 4.43 6.18 -5.99
C THR A 28 4.50 7.52 -6.74
N ARG A 29 5.69 8.09 -6.82
CA ARG A 29 5.98 9.34 -7.56
C ARG A 29 6.94 9.09 -8.70
N LEU A 30 6.64 9.71 -9.83
CA LEU A 30 7.55 9.85 -10.96
C LEU A 30 8.07 11.28 -10.99
N VAL A 31 9.39 11.43 -11.03
CA VAL A 31 10.04 12.74 -10.96
C VAL A 31 10.92 12.91 -12.19
N ASP A 32 10.65 13.92 -12.96
CA ASP A 32 11.49 14.28 -14.12
C ASP A 32 12.82 14.89 -13.65
N ARG A 33 13.88 14.57 -14.40
CA ARG A 33 15.18 15.16 -14.17
C ARG A 33 15.10 16.67 -14.42
N GLN A 34 15.45 17.47 -13.41
CA GLN A 34 15.44 18.92 -13.50
C GLN A 34 16.65 19.48 -14.20
N ARG A 35 17.85 18.99 -13.87
CA ARG A 35 19.10 19.44 -14.45
C ARG A 35 20.19 18.38 -14.39
N VAL A 36 21.21 18.59 -15.17
CA VAL A 36 22.47 17.83 -15.15
C VAL A 36 23.59 18.81 -14.81
N GLU A 37 24.38 18.47 -13.82
CA GLU A 37 25.58 19.21 -13.42
C GLU A 37 26.80 18.45 -13.91
N ASP A 38 27.69 19.11 -14.67
CA ASP A 38 28.97 18.53 -15.07
C ASP A 38 29.96 18.70 -13.89
N LEU A 39 30.47 17.59 -13.39
CA LEU A 39 31.45 17.57 -12.30
C LEU A 39 32.89 17.54 -12.79
N GLY A 40 33.13 17.58 -14.11
CA GLY A 40 34.42 17.37 -14.74
C GLY A 40 34.78 15.89 -14.90
N ASP A 41 35.87 15.62 -15.64
CA ASP A 41 36.39 14.28 -15.90
C ASP A 41 35.36 13.29 -16.47
N GLY A 42 34.35 13.80 -17.19
CA GLY A 42 33.28 12.98 -17.77
C GLY A 42 32.23 12.50 -16.77
N GLN A 43 32.24 13.03 -15.55
CA GLN A 43 31.25 12.71 -14.53
C GLN A 43 30.10 13.72 -14.54
N TYR A 44 28.87 13.21 -14.43
CA TYR A 44 27.66 14.00 -14.43
C TYR A 44 26.80 13.67 -13.23
N LYS A 45 26.25 14.70 -12.57
CA LYS A 45 25.28 14.58 -11.51
C LYS A 45 23.89 14.92 -12.05
N HIS A 46 22.97 13.97 -11.95
CA HIS A 46 21.58 14.17 -12.31
C HIS A 46 20.80 14.66 -11.08
N VAL A 47 20.11 15.77 -11.22
CA VAL A 47 19.35 16.38 -10.12
C VAL A 47 17.87 16.19 -10.37
N TYR A 48 17.20 15.62 -9.37
CA TYR A 48 15.76 15.43 -9.30
C TYR A 48 15.25 16.18 -8.07
N GLU A 49 14.23 16.96 -8.24
CA GLU A 49 13.62 17.73 -7.14
C GLU A 49 12.16 17.30 -7.04
N ILE A 50 11.73 16.96 -5.85
CA ILE A 50 10.36 16.62 -5.54
C ILE A 50 9.86 17.53 -4.42
N PHE A 51 8.71 18.14 -4.63
CA PHE A 51 8.04 18.97 -3.66
C PHE A 51 6.80 18.24 -3.16
N ASP A 52 6.42 18.52 -1.92
CA ASP A 52 5.19 18.00 -1.31
C ASP A 52 5.09 16.45 -1.34
N LEU A 53 6.22 15.78 -1.11
CA LEU A 53 6.21 14.33 -0.91
C LEU A 53 5.63 14.00 0.45
N VAL A 54 4.42 13.45 0.46
CA VAL A 54 3.81 12.94 1.69
C VAL A 54 4.43 11.60 2.02
N VAL A 55 4.96 11.48 3.23
CA VAL A 55 5.53 10.24 3.77
C VAL A 55 4.86 9.88 5.09
N VAL A 56 4.71 8.58 5.32
CA VAL A 56 4.13 8.02 6.55
C VAL A 56 5.23 7.32 7.32
N GLN A 57 5.27 7.51 8.62
CA GLN A 57 6.21 6.80 9.48
C GLN A 57 5.82 5.32 9.57
N GLY A 58 6.73 4.43 9.25
CA GLY A 58 6.53 3.00 9.26
C GLY A 58 7.19 2.30 8.08
N ILE A 59 6.75 1.10 7.84
CA ILE A 59 7.12 0.28 6.67
C ILE A 59 5.87 -0.33 6.06
N GLU A 60 5.88 -0.54 4.75
CA GLU A 60 4.82 -1.30 4.09
C GLU A 60 5.04 -2.80 4.33
N VAL A 61 3.98 -3.49 4.75
CA VAL A 61 3.95 -4.95 4.91
C VAL A 61 2.85 -5.49 4.02
N SER A 62 3.13 -6.57 3.31
CA SER A 62 2.16 -7.26 2.47
C SER A 62 1.87 -8.65 3.03
N GLU A 63 0.60 -8.98 3.14
CA GLU A 63 0.11 -10.31 3.47
C GLU A 63 -0.67 -10.86 2.28
N ASN A 64 -0.50 -12.15 2.00
CA ASN A 64 -1.15 -12.81 0.86
C ASN A 64 -2.02 -13.95 1.37
N TYR A 65 -3.23 -14.02 0.85
CA TYR A 65 -4.20 -15.07 1.14
C TYR A 65 -4.66 -15.71 -0.16
N THR A 66 -4.87 -17.02 -0.11
CA THR A 66 -5.52 -17.75 -1.20
C THR A 66 -6.92 -18.13 -0.75
N VAL A 67 -7.91 -17.78 -1.57
CA VAL A 67 -9.30 -18.14 -1.27
C VAL A 67 -9.47 -19.65 -1.44
N ASP A 68 -9.96 -20.30 -0.39
CA ASP A 68 -10.39 -21.69 -0.40
C ASP A 68 -11.92 -21.75 -0.56
N THR A 69 -12.37 -22.03 -1.75
CA THR A 69 -13.81 -22.12 -2.07
C THR A 69 -14.52 -23.27 -1.37
N SER A 70 -13.76 -24.18 -0.75
CA SER A 70 -14.31 -25.31 0.04
C SER A 70 -14.54 -24.95 1.51
N ASP A 71 -13.95 -23.85 1.99
CA ASP A 71 -14.11 -23.36 3.36
C ASP A 71 -15.01 -22.11 3.41
N PRO A 72 -16.29 -22.28 3.74
CA PRO A 72 -17.22 -21.13 3.84
C PRO A 72 -16.94 -20.23 5.04
N ASN A 73 -16.05 -20.64 5.96
CA ASN A 73 -15.70 -19.88 7.16
C ASN A 73 -14.27 -19.34 7.12
N GLN A 74 -13.65 -19.30 5.94
CA GLN A 74 -12.31 -18.77 5.80
C GLN A 74 -12.23 -17.32 6.28
N LYS A 75 -11.22 -17.04 7.10
CA LYS A 75 -10.96 -15.71 7.67
C LYS A 75 -9.69 -15.09 7.09
N PHE A 76 -9.76 -13.80 6.80
CA PHE A 76 -8.63 -13.02 6.30
C PHE A 76 -8.17 -12.05 7.41
N LEU A 77 -7.43 -12.59 8.38
CA LEU A 77 -6.94 -11.84 9.52
C LEU A 77 -5.64 -11.13 9.19
N ILE A 78 -5.56 -9.83 9.45
CA ILE A 78 -4.31 -9.09 9.41
C ILE A 78 -3.50 -9.48 10.64
N SER A 79 -2.32 -10.06 10.43
CA SER A 79 -1.53 -10.67 11.52
C SER A 79 -0.92 -9.63 12.47
N ASN A 80 -0.66 -8.42 11.97
CA ASN A 80 -0.06 -7.34 12.75
C ASN A 80 -1.13 -6.47 13.42
N SER A 81 -1.15 -6.46 14.76
CA SER A 81 -2.06 -5.63 15.55
C SER A 81 -1.75 -4.13 15.47
N ASN A 82 -0.52 -3.74 15.08
CA ASN A 82 -0.11 -2.34 14.96
C ASN A 82 -0.30 -1.78 13.54
N VAL A 83 -1.19 -2.38 12.75
CA VAL A 83 -1.47 -1.91 11.39
C VAL A 83 -2.20 -0.57 11.43
N ASP A 84 -1.77 0.36 10.58
CA ASP A 84 -2.53 1.56 10.28
C ASP A 84 -3.58 1.25 9.22
N THR A 85 -4.81 1.03 9.65
CA THR A 85 -5.92 0.66 8.76
C THR A 85 -6.31 1.76 7.78
N SER A 86 -5.95 3.02 8.06
CA SER A 86 -6.22 4.13 7.13
C SER A 86 -5.39 4.04 5.84
N THR A 87 -4.26 3.33 5.89
CA THR A 87 -3.36 3.12 4.76
C THR A 87 -3.53 1.75 4.08
N LEU A 88 -4.45 0.91 4.60
CA LEU A 88 -4.67 -0.43 4.09
C LEU A 88 -5.13 -0.41 2.63
N ARG A 89 -4.55 -1.30 1.84
CA ARG A 89 -4.99 -1.59 0.47
C ARG A 89 -5.30 -3.06 0.34
N VAL A 90 -6.43 -3.35 -0.25
CA VAL A 90 -6.85 -4.72 -0.56
C VAL A 90 -6.83 -4.90 -2.06
N LEU A 91 -5.99 -5.81 -2.52
CA LEU A 91 -5.77 -6.10 -3.93
C LEU A 91 -6.19 -7.55 -4.21
N ILE A 92 -7.06 -7.76 -5.17
CA ILE A 92 -7.55 -9.08 -5.55
C ILE A 92 -7.10 -9.42 -6.95
N ARG A 93 -6.71 -10.66 -7.17
CA ARG A 93 -6.45 -11.22 -8.49
C ARG A 93 -7.24 -12.51 -8.68
N GLU A 94 -7.68 -12.78 -9.89
CA GLU A 94 -8.51 -13.94 -10.19
C GLU A 94 -7.78 -15.28 -10.06
N ASN A 95 -6.48 -15.28 -10.36
CA ASN A 95 -5.64 -16.48 -10.27
C ASN A 95 -4.17 -16.12 -10.04
N LEU A 96 -3.37 -17.11 -9.68
CA LEU A 96 -1.96 -16.93 -9.35
C LEU A 96 -1.08 -16.50 -10.54
N GLU A 97 -1.51 -16.74 -11.76
CA GLU A 97 -0.78 -16.40 -12.98
C GLU A 97 -1.10 -14.99 -13.49
N SER A 98 -2.20 -14.40 -13.01
CA SER A 98 -2.58 -13.05 -13.38
C SER A 98 -1.60 -12.01 -12.79
N SER A 99 -1.08 -11.15 -13.65
CA SER A 99 -0.34 -9.95 -13.24
C SER A 99 -1.25 -8.77 -12.93
N TYR A 100 -2.54 -8.88 -13.23
CA TYR A 100 -3.53 -7.85 -12.98
C TYR A 100 -4.13 -8.01 -11.59
N TYR A 101 -4.14 -6.91 -10.83
CA TYR A 101 -4.77 -6.80 -9.53
C TYR A 101 -5.90 -5.77 -9.61
N GLU A 102 -7.01 -6.09 -9.01
CA GLU A 102 -8.12 -5.18 -8.81
C GLU A 102 -8.11 -4.66 -7.37
N GLU A 103 -8.11 -3.34 -7.20
CA GLU A 103 -8.16 -2.73 -5.88
C GLU A 103 -9.59 -2.62 -5.39
N PHE A 104 -9.87 -3.26 -4.25
CA PHE A 104 -11.14 -3.15 -3.55
C PHE A 104 -11.11 -1.96 -2.60
N LYS A 105 -12.24 -1.29 -2.44
CA LYS A 105 -12.38 -0.12 -1.58
C LYS A 105 -13.06 -0.50 -0.27
N ILE A 106 -12.67 0.18 0.81
CA ILE A 106 -13.38 0.03 2.07
C ILE A 106 -14.84 0.49 1.88
N ASN A 107 -15.78 -0.32 2.34
CA ASN A 107 -17.18 0.07 2.30
C ASN A 107 -17.43 1.22 3.28
N SER A 108 -18.07 2.27 2.79
CA SER A 108 -18.53 3.41 3.56
C SER A 108 -20.02 3.63 3.31
N ASP A 109 -20.71 4.24 4.26
CA ASP A 109 -22.14 4.54 4.18
C ASP A 109 -22.54 5.39 2.95
N THR A 110 -21.55 5.96 2.27
CA THR A 110 -21.73 6.79 1.06
C THR A 110 -21.53 6.03 -0.25
N MET A 111 -21.17 4.74 -0.19
CA MET A 111 -20.97 3.95 -1.41
C MET A 111 -22.30 3.68 -2.13
N ARG A 112 -22.25 3.78 -3.46
CA ARG A 112 -23.39 3.40 -4.31
C ARG A 112 -23.51 1.89 -4.38
N LEU A 113 -24.72 1.36 -4.55
CA LEU A 113 -24.98 -0.08 -4.69
C LEU A 113 -24.14 -0.75 -5.80
N SER A 114 -23.80 -0.02 -6.87
CA SER A 114 -22.93 -0.51 -7.94
C SER A 114 -21.49 -0.73 -7.54
N ASP A 115 -21.04 -0.12 -6.45
CA ASP A 115 -19.65 -0.14 -6.01
C ASP A 115 -19.42 -1.18 -4.90
N ILE A 116 -20.49 -1.75 -4.34
CA ILE A 116 -20.44 -2.75 -3.26
C ILE A 116 -19.78 -4.06 -3.71
N THR A 117 -19.86 -4.41 -4.99
CA THR A 117 -19.27 -5.64 -5.53
C THR A 117 -17.74 -5.67 -5.46
N LYS A 118 -17.09 -4.51 -5.28
CA LYS A 118 -15.64 -4.34 -5.17
C LYS A 118 -15.29 -3.64 -3.87
N ALA A 119 -15.99 -3.98 -2.82
CA ALA A 119 -15.82 -3.41 -1.50
C ALA A 119 -15.38 -4.47 -0.50
N TYR A 120 -14.70 -4.02 0.53
CA TYR A 120 -14.41 -4.81 1.72
C TYR A 120 -14.81 -4.06 2.98
N PHE A 121 -14.99 -4.82 4.05
CA PHE A 121 -15.24 -4.32 5.38
C PHE A 121 -14.07 -4.65 6.29
N LEU A 122 -13.83 -3.83 7.29
CA LEU A 122 -12.91 -4.13 8.38
C LEU A 122 -13.71 -4.35 9.65
N GLN A 123 -13.41 -5.45 10.31
CA GLN A 123 -13.96 -5.77 11.62
C GLN A 123 -12.82 -6.04 12.60
N GLU A 124 -12.92 -5.49 13.81
CA GLU A 124 -12.04 -5.87 14.90
C GLU A 124 -12.33 -7.32 15.33
N SER A 125 -11.28 -8.11 15.45
CA SER A 125 -11.31 -9.45 16.04
C SER A 125 -11.03 -9.39 17.53
N ASN A 126 -11.37 -10.43 18.27
CA ASN A 126 -11.17 -10.53 19.73
C ASN A 126 -9.69 -10.42 20.18
N ASP A 127 -8.75 -10.56 19.27
CA ASP A 127 -7.30 -10.55 19.55
C ASP A 127 -6.63 -9.22 19.18
N GLU A 128 -7.37 -8.10 19.20
CA GLU A 128 -6.88 -6.78 18.79
C GLU A 128 -6.33 -6.76 17.33
N LYS A 129 -6.81 -7.67 16.49
CA LYS A 129 -6.49 -7.76 15.07
C LYS A 129 -7.68 -7.33 14.24
N TYR A 130 -7.41 -7.06 12.98
CA TYR A 130 -8.45 -6.74 12.02
C TYR A 130 -8.70 -7.92 11.09
N GLU A 131 -9.96 -8.16 10.78
CA GLU A 131 -10.43 -9.12 9.79
C GLU A 131 -10.97 -8.36 8.58
N VAL A 132 -10.53 -8.77 7.38
CA VAL A 132 -11.06 -8.26 6.12
C VAL A 132 -12.21 -9.15 5.68
N LEU A 133 -13.37 -8.54 5.48
CA LEU A 133 -14.59 -9.21 5.03
C LEU A 133 -14.94 -8.72 3.62
N PHE A 134 -15.40 -9.62 2.78
CA PHE A 134 -15.86 -9.32 1.42
C PHE A 134 -17.36 -9.54 1.30
N GLY A 135 -17.98 -8.86 0.32
CA GLY A 135 -19.41 -8.95 0.07
C GLY A 135 -20.21 -7.84 0.74
N ASP A 136 -21.53 -8.02 0.79
CA ASP A 136 -22.47 -7.07 1.37
C ASP A 136 -22.66 -7.22 2.89
N GLY A 137 -21.86 -8.10 3.51
CA GLY A 137 -21.95 -8.42 4.93
C GLY A 137 -23.16 -9.29 5.32
N VAL A 138 -23.97 -9.69 4.35
CA VAL A 138 -25.19 -10.52 4.56
C VAL A 138 -25.02 -11.91 3.96
N LEU A 139 -24.25 -12.03 2.90
CA LEU A 139 -24.00 -13.28 2.17
C LEU A 139 -22.48 -13.36 1.85
N GLY A 140 -21.66 -13.49 2.88
CA GLY A 140 -20.22 -13.75 2.71
C GLY A 140 -19.94 -15.19 2.35
#